data_9bfcd76287a32610ab22884fa95ef1f2
#
_entry.id   9bfcd76287a32610ab22884fa95ef1f2
#
_cell.length_a   1.000
_cell.length_b   1.000
_cell.length_c   1.000
_cell.angle_alpha   90.00
_cell.angle_beta   90.00
_cell.angle_gamma   90.00
#
_symmetry.space_group_name_H-M   'P 1'
#
loop_
_entity.id
_entity.type
_entity.pdbx_description
1 polymer ?
#
loop_
_entity_poly.entity_id
_entity_poly.type
_entity_poly.pdbx_seq_one_letter_code
_entity_poly.pdbx_strand_id
1 'polypeptide(L)'
;MLKKLLLTASLVLLTACASAPKQVNITAELTPLTTQYAGTQVSLTSKDIRDANYLIAIHKVGDPAQLLNNQSSLINLTTAKLQQGWEQQGLVFTAAADIAINLELQTARIDVQQDSFEHQVDSTLVLIISIENQGQTLIKQFRSASTLTGAFSPSMSELEAKFSQQLASLLNDVLNDQQISDYLTR
;
A
#
# COMPACT_ATOMS: atom_id res chain seq x y z
N MET A 1 1.10 -51.03 -43.03
CA MET A 1 1.61 -50.54 -41.74
C MET A 1 1.87 -49.01 -41.68
N LEU A 2 1.63 -48.29 -42.79
CA LEU A 2 1.94 -46.83 -42.87
C LEU A 2 0.82 -45.87 -42.43
N LYS A 3 -0.42 -46.40 -42.21
CA LYS A 3 -1.57 -45.59 -41.81
C LYS A 3 -1.75 -45.38 -40.30
N LYS A 4 -0.94 -46.02 -39.43
CA LYS A 4 -1.01 -45.85 -37.96
C LYS A 4 0.03 -44.86 -37.41
N LEU A 5 0.91 -44.34 -38.24
CA LEU A 5 1.98 -43.41 -37.82
C LEU A 5 1.61 -41.93 -37.94
N LEU A 6 0.46 -41.62 -38.55
CA LEU A 6 0.02 -40.23 -38.80
C LEU A 6 -0.96 -39.67 -37.74
N LEU A 7 -1.34 -40.46 -36.73
CA LEU A 7 -2.31 -40.05 -35.73
C LEU A 7 -1.71 -39.61 -34.39
N THR A 8 -0.38 -39.72 -34.24
CA THR A 8 0.33 -39.36 -32.97
C THR A 8 1.05 -38.02 -33.01
N ALA A 9 1.01 -37.29 -34.14
CA ALA A 9 1.77 -36.03 -34.29
C ALA A 9 0.95 -34.74 -34.00
N SER A 10 -0.33 -34.84 -33.55
CA SER A 10 -1.22 -33.66 -33.46
C SER A 10 -1.54 -33.22 -32.03
N LEU A 11 -0.80 -33.71 -31.00
CA LEU A 11 -1.17 -33.43 -29.59
C LEU A 11 -0.13 -32.63 -28.81
N VAL A 12 0.69 -31.85 -29.50
CA VAL A 12 1.68 -31.04 -28.79
C VAL A 12 1.67 -29.65 -29.43
N LEU A 13 0.87 -28.70 -28.94
CA LEU A 13 1.09 -27.25 -29.06
C LEU A 13 -0.08 -26.45 -28.46
N LEU A 14 -0.48 -26.76 -27.20
CA LEU A 14 -1.27 -25.85 -26.40
C LEU A 14 -0.46 -25.46 -25.16
N THR A 15 0.75 -24.92 -25.37
CA THR A 15 1.39 -24.10 -24.34
C THR A 15 0.67 -22.76 -24.38
N ALA A 16 -0.49 -22.68 -23.70
CA ALA A 16 -1.07 -21.40 -23.32
C ALA A 16 -0.04 -20.69 -22.46
N CYS A 17 0.64 -19.67 -23.02
CA CYS A 17 1.37 -18.69 -22.23
C CYS A 17 0.35 -17.95 -21.36
N ALA A 18 0.01 -18.50 -20.21
CA ALA A 18 -0.64 -17.76 -19.15
C ALA A 18 0.42 -16.74 -18.69
N SER A 19 0.37 -15.52 -19.22
CA SER A 19 1.12 -14.41 -18.66
C SER A 19 0.66 -14.28 -17.21
N ALA A 20 1.59 -14.48 -16.26
CA ALA A 20 1.31 -14.25 -14.85
C ALA A 20 0.70 -12.85 -14.70
N PRO A 21 -0.35 -12.68 -13.88
CA PRO A 21 -0.93 -11.37 -13.67
C PRO A 21 0.17 -10.44 -13.19
N LYS A 22 0.31 -9.29 -13.85
CA LYS A 22 1.27 -8.26 -13.43
C LYS A 22 0.86 -7.79 -12.06
N GLN A 23 1.66 -8.10 -11.05
CA GLN A 23 1.47 -7.66 -9.68
C GLN A 23 2.38 -6.48 -9.39
N VAL A 24 1.92 -5.57 -8.55
CA VAL A 24 2.63 -4.37 -8.13
C VAL A 24 3.34 -4.67 -6.82
N ASN A 25 4.61 -4.27 -6.72
CA ASN A 25 5.41 -4.44 -5.51
C ASN A 25 5.67 -3.09 -4.84
N ILE A 26 4.94 -2.82 -3.75
CA ILE A 26 5.12 -1.61 -2.94
C ILE A 26 5.96 -1.93 -1.72
N THR A 27 6.90 -1.04 -1.42
CA THR A 27 7.74 -1.06 -0.23
C THR A 27 7.62 0.26 0.53
N ALA A 28 8.09 0.32 1.76
CA ALA A 28 8.22 1.57 2.51
C ALA A 28 9.49 1.53 3.35
N GLU A 29 10.37 2.48 3.13
CA GLU A 29 11.58 2.65 3.95
C GLU A 29 11.36 3.83 4.90
N LEU A 30 11.51 3.56 6.21
CA LEU A 30 11.37 4.57 7.23
C LEU A 30 12.69 5.30 7.45
N THR A 31 12.61 6.59 7.76
CA THR A 31 13.78 7.34 8.22
C THR A 31 14.18 6.92 9.65
N PRO A 32 15.45 7.08 10.06
CA PRO A 32 15.86 6.81 11.43
C PRO A 32 15.02 7.61 12.43
N LEU A 33 14.54 6.94 13.48
CA LEU A 33 13.65 7.48 14.49
C LEU A 33 14.39 7.61 15.84
N THR A 34 14.00 8.61 16.64
CA THR A 34 14.49 8.80 17.98
C THR A 34 13.54 8.16 18.99
N THR A 35 14.07 7.66 20.11
CA THR A 35 13.23 7.12 21.20
C THR A 35 12.39 8.25 21.81
N GLN A 36 11.07 8.03 21.85
CA GLN A 36 10.10 9.00 22.40
C GLN A 36 9.26 8.39 23.53
N TYR A 37 9.08 7.07 23.52
CA TYR A 37 8.20 6.34 24.44
C TYR A 37 9.02 5.51 25.41
N ALA A 38 8.76 5.64 26.70
CA ALA A 38 9.52 4.96 27.76
C ALA A 38 8.95 3.56 28.07
N GLY A 39 8.70 2.74 27.05
CA GLY A 39 8.10 1.42 27.22
C GLY A 39 6.56 1.45 27.39
N THR A 40 5.90 2.50 26.93
CA THR A 40 4.44 2.59 26.92
C THR A 40 3.83 1.39 26.18
N GLN A 41 2.91 0.70 26.85
CA GLN A 41 2.25 -0.47 26.28
C GLN A 41 1.03 -0.08 25.47
N VAL A 42 0.92 -0.63 24.25
CA VAL A 42 -0.21 -0.37 23.33
C VAL A 42 -0.66 -1.65 22.67
N SER A 43 -1.95 -1.75 22.34
CA SER A 43 -2.47 -2.74 21.39
C SER A 43 -2.61 -2.11 20.01
N LEU A 44 -2.45 -2.92 18.96
CA LEU A 44 -2.54 -2.46 17.56
C LEU A 44 -3.49 -3.36 16.77
N THR A 45 -4.47 -2.72 16.13
CA THR A 45 -5.37 -3.37 15.18
C THR A 45 -5.34 -2.61 13.86
N SER A 46 -5.71 -3.30 12.77
CA SER A 46 -5.75 -2.65 11.46
C SER A 46 -6.82 -3.22 10.56
N LYS A 47 -7.37 -2.37 9.68
CA LYS A 47 -8.43 -2.74 8.76
C LYS A 47 -8.22 -2.05 7.40
N ASP A 48 -8.42 -2.79 6.33
CA ASP A 48 -8.54 -2.24 4.98
C ASP A 48 -10.01 -1.92 4.71
N ILE A 49 -10.34 -0.62 4.58
CA ILE A 49 -11.70 -0.13 4.34
C ILE A 49 -11.83 0.56 2.98
N ARG A 50 -10.89 0.28 2.07
CA ARG A 50 -10.93 0.82 0.70
C ARG A 50 -12.16 0.29 -0.05
N ASP A 51 -12.77 1.15 -0.86
CA ASP A 51 -13.90 0.77 -1.73
C ASP A 51 -13.48 -0.20 -2.84
N ALA A 52 -12.20 -0.22 -3.21
CA ALA A 52 -11.65 -1.06 -4.27
C ALA A 52 -10.34 -1.74 -3.85
N ASN A 53 -10.20 -3.02 -4.22
CA ASN A 53 -9.03 -3.83 -3.84
C ASN A 53 -7.82 -3.61 -4.77
N TYR A 54 -8.01 -3.06 -5.97
CA TYR A 54 -6.89 -2.76 -6.87
C TYR A 54 -6.10 -1.54 -6.37
N LEU A 55 -4.81 -1.52 -6.71
CA LEU A 55 -3.93 -0.41 -6.41
C LEU A 55 -3.77 0.53 -7.61
N ILE A 56 -3.65 -0.02 -8.82
CA ILE A 56 -3.46 0.76 -10.04
C ILE A 56 -4.62 0.53 -10.99
N ALA A 57 -5.16 1.61 -11.56
CA ALA A 57 -6.05 1.60 -12.70
C ALA A 57 -5.40 2.32 -13.87
N ILE A 58 -5.25 1.66 -15.02
CA ILE A 58 -4.69 2.24 -16.24
C ILE A 58 -5.81 2.38 -17.24
N HIS A 59 -6.14 3.60 -17.62
CA HIS A 59 -7.14 3.97 -18.59
C HIS A 59 -6.45 4.40 -19.88
N LYS A 60 -6.71 3.66 -20.97
CA LYS A 60 -6.27 3.99 -22.32
C LYS A 60 -7.46 4.35 -23.18
N VAL A 61 -7.28 5.31 -24.07
CA VAL A 61 -8.33 5.69 -25.00
C VAL A 61 -8.72 4.49 -25.86
N GLY A 62 -10.02 4.13 -25.84
CA GLY A 62 -10.55 3.01 -26.63
C GLY A 62 -10.44 1.62 -26.01
N ASP A 63 -9.75 1.46 -24.90
CA ASP A 63 -9.56 0.17 -24.21
C ASP A 63 -10.29 0.11 -22.86
N PRO A 64 -10.70 -1.07 -22.39
CA PRO A 64 -11.14 -1.26 -21.02
C PRO A 64 -10.01 -0.93 -20.02
N ALA A 65 -10.37 -0.41 -18.85
CA ALA A 65 -9.40 -0.13 -17.79
C ALA A 65 -8.67 -1.40 -17.34
N GLN A 66 -7.34 -1.33 -17.27
CA GLN A 66 -6.52 -2.40 -16.70
C GLN A 66 -6.35 -2.17 -15.21
N LEU A 67 -6.80 -3.12 -14.38
CA LEU A 67 -6.70 -3.05 -12.92
C LEU A 67 -5.60 -3.98 -12.43
N LEU A 68 -4.71 -3.46 -11.57
CA LEU A 68 -3.57 -4.19 -11.02
C LEU A 68 -3.62 -4.16 -9.49
N ASN A 69 -3.43 -5.32 -8.89
CA ASN A 69 -3.39 -5.47 -7.44
C ASN A 69 -1.95 -5.41 -6.91
N ASN A 70 -1.79 -5.00 -5.66
CA ASN A 70 -0.51 -5.17 -4.98
C ASN A 70 -0.24 -6.65 -4.71
N GLN A 71 1.03 -7.05 -4.75
CA GLN A 71 1.46 -8.43 -4.53
C GLN A 71 1.12 -8.93 -3.11
N SER A 72 1.24 -8.05 -2.13
CA SER A 72 0.94 -8.31 -0.72
C SER A 72 -0.16 -7.37 -0.21
N SER A 73 -0.77 -7.68 0.92
CA SER A 73 -1.75 -6.79 1.56
C SER A 73 -1.11 -5.46 1.95
N LEU A 74 -1.60 -4.35 1.40
CA LEU A 74 -1.05 -3.01 1.65
C LEU A 74 -1.28 -2.59 3.10
N ILE A 75 -2.43 -2.94 3.69
CA ILE A 75 -2.68 -2.66 5.11
C ILE A 75 -1.70 -3.43 6.01
N ASN A 76 -1.38 -4.69 5.69
CA ASN A 76 -0.42 -5.46 6.46
C ASN A 76 0.99 -4.86 6.37
N LEU A 77 1.42 -4.42 5.18
CA LEU A 77 2.68 -3.70 5.00
C LEU A 77 2.70 -2.41 5.84
N THR A 78 1.65 -1.59 5.74
CA THR A 78 1.50 -0.34 6.48
C THR A 78 1.57 -0.59 8.00
N THR A 79 0.81 -1.57 8.49
CA THR A 79 0.78 -1.95 9.91
C THR A 79 2.15 -2.40 10.40
N ALA A 80 2.80 -3.31 9.67
CA ALA A 80 4.11 -3.81 10.04
C ALA A 80 5.17 -2.70 10.09
N LYS A 81 5.12 -1.75 9.14
CA LYS A 81 6.06 -0.63 9.11
C LYS A 81 5.82 0.37 10.24
N LEU A 82 4.57 0.72 10.54
CA LEU A 82 4.25 1.59 11.68
C LEU A 82 4.59 0.92 13.01
N GLN A 83 4.28 -0.37 13.16
CA GLN A 83 4.67 -1.11 14.35
C GLN A 83 6.19 -1.09 14.53
N GLN A 84 6.95 -1.42 13.49
CA GLN A 84 8.42 -1.35 13.51
C GLN A 84 8.94 0.04 13.90
N GLY A 85 8.36 1.10 13.34
CA GLY A 85 8.75 2.47 13.65
C GLY A 85 8.46 2.85 15.10
N TRP A 86 7.27 2.55 15.60
CA TRP A 86 6.91 2.81 17.00
C TRP A 86 7.70 1.95 18.01
N GLU A 87 8.04 0.69 17.67
CA GLU A 87 8.95 -0.14 18.48
C GLU A 87 10.35 0.50 18.57
N GLN A 88 10.86 1.03 17.47
CA GLN A 88 12.13 1.79 17.48
C GLN A 88 12.04 3.07 18.33
N GLN A 89 10.86 3.69 18.41
CA GLN A 89 10.60 4.84 19.27
C GLN A 89 10.34 4.44 20.73
N GLY A 90 10.23 3.16 21.06
CA GLY A 90 10.13 2.64 22.43
C GLY A 90 8.73 2.21 22.86
N LEU A 91 7.74 2.10 21.97
CA LEU A 91 6.44 1.46 22.29
C LEU A 91 6.60 -0.06 22.44
N VAL A 92 5.80 -0.64 23.30
CA VAL A 92 5.71 -2.09 23.52
C VAL A 92 4.32 -2.58 23.11
N PHE A 93 4.25 -3.45 22.11
CA PHE A 93 2.98 -3.98 21.64
C PHE A 93 2.54 -5.21 22.42
N THR A 94 1.33 -5.15 23.00
CA THR A 94 0.69 -6.25 23.74
C THR A 94 -0.83 -6.20 23.56
N ALA A 95 -1.47 -7.37 23.46
CA ALA A 95 -2.92 -7.45 23.29
C ALA A 95 -3.70 -7.00 24.55
N ALA A 96 -3.06 -6.95 25.71
CA ALA A 96 -3.70 -6.60 26.97
C ALA A 96 -3.43 -5.14 27.40
N ALA A 97 -2.97 -4.29 26.49
CA ALA A 97 -2.72 -2.87 26.80
C ALA A 97 -4.02 -2.08 26.93
N ASP A 98 -4.02 -1.10 27.83
CA ASP A 98 -5.14 -0.17 28.03
C ASP A 98 -5.24 0.88 26.91
N ILE A 99 -4.13 1.14 26.22
CA ILE A 99 -4.09 2.05 25.06
C ILE A 99 -4.26 1.22 23.79
N ALA A 100 -5.29 1.55 23.00
CA ALA A 100 -5.56 0.87 21.75
C ALA A 100 -5.30 1.79 20.54
N ILE A 101 -4.48 1.33 19.60
CA ILE A 101 -4.26 1.99 18.30
C ILE A 101 -5.00 1.19 17.24
N ASN A 102 -5.84 1.86 16.44
CA ASN A 102 -6.53 1.28 15.31
C ASN A 102 -6.14 2.03 14.03
N LEU A 103 -5.72 1.28 13.01
CA LEU A 103 -5.33 1.78 11.70
C LEU A 103 -6.40 1.41 10.67
N GLU A 104 -6.87 2.38 9.90
CA GLU A 104 -7.79 2.13 8.78
C GLU A 104 -7.20 2.69 7.48
N LEU A 105 -6.91 1.81 6.52
CA LEU A 105 -6.53 2.21 5.18
C LEU A 105 -7.79 2.55 4.40
N GLN A 106 -8.07 3.84 4.24
CA GLN A 106 -9.27 4.34 3.59
C GLN A 106 -9.11 4.45 2.07
N THR A 107 -7.94 4.90 1.61
CA THR A 107 -7.65 5.04 0.18
C THR A 107 -6.19 4.69 -0.09
N ALA A 108 -5.97 3.92 -1.12
CA ALA A 108 -4.64 3.69 -1.72
C ALA A 108 -4.87 3.37 -3.19
N ARG A 109 -4.59 4.35 -4.06
CA ARG A 109 -4.91 4.25 -5.48
C ARG A 109 -3.96 5.06 -6.34
N ILE A 110 -3.65 4.53 -7.52
CA ILE A 110 -2.92 5.17 -8.60
C ILE A 110 -3.82 5.08 -9.84
N ASP A 111 -4.24 6.22 -10.36
CA ASP A 111 -5.01 6.31 -11.61
C ASP A 111 -4.09 6.84 -12.70
N VAL A 112 -3.92 6.08 -13.77
CA VAL A 112 -3.13 6.44 -14.94
C VAL A 112 -4.09 6.71 -16.09
N GLN A 113 -4.13 7.94 -16.57
CA GLN A 113 -4.79 8.32 -17.82
C GLN A 113 -3.71 8.38 -18.89
N GLN A 114 -3.86 7.56 -19.93
CA GLN A 114 -2.88 7.42 -20.99
C GLN A 114 -3.54 7.64 -22.35
N ASP A 115 -2.99 8.57 -23.13
CA ASP A 115 -3.25 8.69 -24.55
C ASP A 115 -2.04 8.28 -25.41
N SER A 116 -2.00 8.68 -26.69
CA SER A 116 -0.95 8.27 -27.63
C SER A 116 0.42 8.90 -27.35
N PHE A 117 0.48 10.05 -26.70
CA PHE A 117 1.71 10.86 -26.59
C PHE A 117 2.04 11.26 -25.16
N GLU A 118 1.05 11.27 -24.29
CA GLU A 118 1.22 11.71 -22.90
C GLU A 118 0.44 10.83 -21.91
N HIS A 119 0.82 10.94 -20.66
CA HIS A 119 0.08 10.32 -19.57
C HIS A 119 -0.02 11.30 -18.40
N GLN A 120 -1.08 11.12 -17.62
CA GLN A 120 -1.24 11.70 -16.28
C GLN A 120 -1.39 10.56 -15.27
N VAL A 121 -0.69 10.70 -14.15
CA VAL A 121 -0.75 9.76 -13.02
C VAL A 121 -1.23 10.52 -11.80
N ASP A 122 -2.39 10.17 -11.29
CA ASP A 122 -2.92 10.68 -10.04
C ASP A 122 -2.82 9.59 -8.97
N SER A 123 -2.14 9.87 -7.86
CA SER A 123 -2.06 8.94 -6.74
C SER A 123 -2.64 9.55 -5.47
N THR A 124 -3.39 8.75 -4.72
CA THR A 124 -3.98 9.15 -3.45
C THR A 124 -3.80 8.04 -2.43
N LEU A 125 -3.35 8.45 -1.23
CA LEU A 125 -3.21 7.60 -0.07
C LEU A 125 -3.85 8.29 1.13
N VAL A 126 -4.74 7.57 1.85
CA VAL A 126 -5.41 8.08 3.05
C VAL A 126 -5.40 6.99 4.12
N LEU A 127 -4.81 7.32 5.26
CA LEU A 127 -4.74 6.48 6.45
C LEU A 127 -5.42 7.21 7.61
N ILE A 128 -6.32 6.52 8.30
CA ILE A 128 -6.95 7.00 9.52
C ILE A 128 -6.33 6.26 10.70
N ILE A 129 -5.99 7.00 11.74
CA ILE A 129 -5.46 6.47 12.99
C ILE A 129 -6.38 6.91 14.10
N SER A 130 -6.90 5.94 14.86
CA SER A 130 -7.68 6.17 16.05
C SER A 130 -6.92 5.62 17.24
N ILE A 131 -6.75 6.42 18.29
CA ILE A 131 -6.10 6.02 19.54
C ILE A 131 -7.07 6.21 20.67
N GLU A 132 -7.35 5.12 21.38
CA GLU A 132 -8.16 5.14 22.58
C GLU A 132 -7.26 5.05 23.82
N ASN A 133 -7.39 5.99 24.73
CA ASN A 133 -6.64 6.05 25.97
C ASN A 133 -7.54 6.63 27.07
N GLN A 134 -7.72 5.91 28.18
CA GLN A 134 -8.53 6.33 29.35
C GLN A 134 -9.96 6.78 28.99
N GLY A 135 -10.61 6.09 28.05
CA GLY A 135 -11.97 6.41 27.60
C GLY A 135 -12.08 7.66 26.71
N GLN A 136 -10.96 8.23 26.30
CA GLN A 136 -10.89 9.31 25.31
C GLN A 136 -10.37 8.73 23.99
N THR A 137 -10.81 9.34 22.87
CA THR A 137 -10.37 8.90 21.53
C THR A 137 -9.78 10.08 20.75
N LEU A 138 -8.57 9.91 20.27
CA LEU A 138 -7.96 10.78 19.27
C LEU A 138 -8.15 10.15 17.90
N ILE A 139 -8.69 10.89 16.93
CA ILE A 139 -8.80 10.44 15.54
C ILE A 139 -8.02 11.41 14.66
N LYS A 140 -7.11 10.88 13.84
CA LYS A 140 -6.33 11.65 12.87
C LYS A 140 -6.37 11.00 11.50
N GLN A 141 -6.50 11.84 10.47
CA GLN A 141 -6.43 11.42 9.08
C GLN A 141 -5.14 11.96 8.46
N PHE A 142 -4.34 11.06 7.91
CA PHE A 142 -3.16 11.39 7.12
C PHE A 142 -3.47 11.18 5.65
N ARG A 143 -3.24 12.21 4.84
CA ARG A 143 -3.53 12.18 3.40
C ARG A 143 -2.30 12.62 2.62
N SER A 144 -1.96 11.84 1.61
CA SER A 144 -0.98 12.22 0.58
C SER A 144 -1.62 12.09 -0.79
N ALA A 145 -1.43 13.08 -1.64
CA ALA A 145 -1.88 13.07 -3.04
C ALA A 145 -0.78 13.63 -3.93
N SER A 146 -0.63 13.08 -5.12
CA SER A 146 0.36 13.51 -6.11
C SER A 146 -0.20 13.37 -7.50
N THR A 147 0.11 14.32 -8.36
CA THR A 147 -0.17 14.28 -9.81
C THR A 147 1.13 14.43 -10.57
N LEU A 148 1.38 13.54 -11.52
CA LEU A 148 2.53 13.54 -12.41
C LEU A 148 2.03 13.50 -13.86
N THR A 149 2.73 14.21 -14.75
CA THR A 149 2.50 14.14 -16.20
C THR A 149 3.80 13.80 -16.89
N GLY A 150 3.72 13.07 -17.98
CA GLY A 150 4.90 12.69 -18.75
C GLY A 150 4.57 12.29 -20.19
N ALA A 151 5.62 12.11 -20.99
CA ALA A 151 5.48 11.62 -22.35
C ALA A 151 5.36 10.10 -22.36
N PHE A 152 4.58 9.57 -23.31
CA PHE A 152 4.36 8.13 -23.52
C PHE A 152 3.73 7.42 -22.31
N SER A 153 3.99 6.11 -22.15
CA SER A 153 3.48 5.30 -21.04
C SER A 153 4.43 5.37 -19.84
N PRO A 154 3.92 5.54 -18.60
CA PRO A 154 4.76 5.40 -17.43
C PRO A 154 5.24 3.95 -17.28
N SER A 155 6.46 3.75 -16.81
CA SER A 155 6.92 2.41 -16.48
C SER A 155 6.30 1.91 -15.17
N MET A 156 6.08 0.60 -15.03
CA MET A 156 5.55 0.02 -13.79
C MET A 156 6.49 0.29 -12.61
N SER A 157 7.80 0.16 -12.82
CA SER A 157 8.80 0.45 -11.79
C SER A 157 8.79 1.90 -11.31
N GLU A 158 8.45 2.85 -12.19
CA GLU A 158 8.31 4.26 -11.81
C GLU A 158 7.07 4.47 -10.93
N LEU A 159 5.92 3.87 -11.29
CA LEU A 159 4.70 3.92 -10.49
C LEU A 159 4.92 3.31 -9.09
N GLU A 160 5.57 2.14 -9.04
CA GLU A 160 5.92 1.46 -7.80
C GLU A 160 6.85 2.31 -6.91
N ALA A 161 7.92 2.85 -7.49
CA ALA A 161 8.90 3.66 -6.75
C ALA A 161 8.26 4.95 -6.19
N LYS A 162 7.46 5.65 -7.00
CA LYS A 162 6.79 6.88 -6.58
C LYS A 162 5.77 6.64 -5.48
N PHE A 163 4.95 5.60 -5.62
CA PHE A 163 3.97 5.28 -4.59
C PHE A 163 4.61 4.74 -3.30
N SER A 164 5.70 3.96 -3.42
CA SER A 164 6.50 3.51 -2.28
C SER A 164 7.09 4.69 -1.51
N GLN A 165 7.61 5.69 -2.21
CA GLN A 165 8.11 6.93 -1.60
C GLN A 165 6.98 7.71 -0.93
N GLN A 166 5.81 7.81 -1.57
CA GLN A 166 4.64 8.48 -1.03
C GLN A 166 4.14 7.80 0.25
N LEU A 167 4.09 6.47 0.26
CA LEU A 167 3.74 5.69 1.45
C LEU A 167 4.77 5.90 2.57
N ALA A 168 6.06 5.80 2.27
CA ALA A 168 7.12 6.02 3.26
C ALA A 168 7.05 7.42 3.89
N SER A 169 6.81 8.46 3.08
CA SER A 169 6.63 9.83 3.58
C SER A 169 5.43 9.94 4.53
N LEU A 170 4.28 9.40 4.15
CA LEU A 170 3.07 9.42 4.98
C LEU A 170 3.28 8.67 6.30
N LEU A 171 3.97 7.51 6.29
CA LEU A 171 4.28 6.78 7.52
C LEU A 171 5.26 7.54 8.42
N ASN A 172 6.25 8.22 7.85
CA ASN A 172 7.14 9.09 8.62
C ASN A 172 6.38 10.28 9.23
N ASP A 173 5.41 10.85 8.54
CA ASP A 173 4.56 11.92 9.09
C ASP A 173 3.75 11.41 10.29
N VAL A 174 3.22 10.17 10.22
CA VAL A 174 2.54 9.52 11.34
C VAL A 174 3.46 9.34 12.53
N LEU A 175 4.66 8.78 12.30
CA LEU A 175 5.62 8.45 13.35
C LEU A 175 6.22 9.69 14.03
N ASN A 176 6.22 10.83 13.36
CA ASN A 176 6.71 12.11 13.89
C ASN A 176 5.58 13.06 14.31
N ASP A 177 4.33 12.60 14.35
CA ASP A 177 3.21 13.44 14.71
C ASP A 177 3.18 13.72 16.22
N GLN A 178 3.38 14.99 16.57
CA GLN A 178 3.47 15.43 17.97
C GLN A 178 2.19 15.15 18.75
N GLN A 179 1.03 15.30 18.14
CA GLN A 179 -0.25 15.10 18.83
C GLN A 179 -0.48 13.62 19.16
N ILE A 180 -0.05 12.71 18.27
CA ILE A 180 -0.04 11.26 18.55
C ILE A 180 0.90 10.97 19.71
N SER A 181 2.12 11.51 19.65
CA SER A 181 3.13 11.32 20.71
C SER A 181 2.64 11.82 22.08
N ASP A 182 2.11 13.02 22.15
CA ASP A 182 1.57 13.60 23.38
C ASP A 182 0.39 12.77 23.94
N TYR A 183 -0.41 12.18 23.04
CA TYR A 183 -1.58 11.39 23.43
C TYR A 183 -1.21 10.00 23.96
N LEU A 184 -0.16 9.39 23.43
CA LEU A 184 0.36 8.08 23.86
C LEU A 184 1.16 8.16 25.17
N THR A 185 1.64 9.35 25.57
CA THR A 185 2.47 9.56 26.76
C THR A 185 1.73 10.18 27.97
N ARG A 186 0.41 10.35 27.86
CA ARG A 186 -0.45 10.88 28.93
C ARG A 186 -0.68 9.93 30.09
#